data_44c0098638932c9e0aa60700a4ab7be0
#
_entry.id   44c0098638932c9e0aa60700a4ab7be0
#
_cell.length_a   1.000
_cell.length_b   1.000
_cell.length_c   1.000
_cell.angle_alpha   90.00
_cell.angle_beta   90.00
_cell.angle_gamma   90.00
#
_symmetry.space_group_name_H-M   'P 1'
#
loop_
_entity.id
_entity.type
_entity.pdbx_description
1 polymer ?
#
loop_
_entity_poly.entity_id
_entity_poly.type
_entity_poly.pdbx_seq_one_letter_code
_entity_poly.pdbx_strand_id
1 'polypeptide(L)'
;MLSALVMWLLPMGEGPRFAMDGALALFALVVFAPIAETLIMGSVLLILLRLVGPTAAVVASSAAWAVAHSLAAPLWGLIIWWPFLIFSTLFVVWRGRSLAAAFAVPAAVHALHNLAPALAIASSPSG
;
A
#
# COMPACT_ATOMS: atom_id res chain seq x y z
N MET A 1 -5.80 3.63 -12.02
CA MET A 1 -6.62 4.68 -12.66
C MET A 1 -7.02 5.80 -11.70
N LEU A 2 -7.66 5.54 -10.55
CA LEU A 2 -8.04 6.58 -9.57
C LEU A 2 -6.84 7.37 -9.04
N SER A 3 -5.74 6.70 -8.68
CA SER A 3 -4.51 7.38 -8.24
C SER A 3 -3.94 8.31 -9.32
N ALA A 4 -3.98 7.91 -10.59
CA ALA A 4 -3.53 8.73 -11.71
C ALA A 4 -4.45 9.96 -11.92
N LEU A 5 -5.76 9.81 -11.74
CA LEU A 5 -6.71 10.90 -11.82
C LEU A 5 -6.48 11.92 -10.68
N VAL A 6 -6.25 11.45 -9.46
CA VAL A 6 -5.94 12.29 -8.30
C VAL A 6 -4.64 13.07 -8.53
N MET A 7 -3.60 12.41 -9.07
CA MET A 7 -2.33 13.07 -9.41
C MET A 7 -2.48 14.13 -10.52
N TRP A 8 -3.43 13.93 -11.43
CA TRP A 8 -3.69 14.90 -12.50
C TRP A 8 -4.52 16.10 -12.02
N LEU A 9 -5.45 15.89 -11.09
CA LEU A 9 -6.37 16.94 -10.59
C LEU A 9 -5.77 17.81 -9.49
N LEU A 10 -4.81 17.28 -8.73
CA LEU A 10 -4.18 18.01 -7.63
C LEU A 10 -2.74 18.38 -8.01
N PRO A 11 -2.31 19.66 -7.83
CA PRO A 11 -0.90 20.01 -7.91
C PRO A 11 -0.18 19.37 -6.72
N MET A 12 0.11 18.08 -6.87
CA MET A 12 0.86 17.31 -5.88
C MET A 12 2.26 17.90 -5.85
N GLY A 13 2.67 18.40 -4.70
CA GLY A 13 4.07 18.67 -4.45
C GLY A 13 4.94 17.42 -4.73
N GLU A 14 6.24 17.55 -4.60
CA GLU A 14 7.14 16.41 -4.84
C GLU A 14 6.68 15.16 -4.08
N GLY A 15 6.52 14.05 -4.80
CA GLY A 15 6.24 12.74 -4.21
C GLY A 15 7.37 12.28 -3.29
N PRO A 16 7.20 11.17 -2.57
CA PRO A 16 8.25 10.66 -1.70
C PRO A 16 9.52 10.39 -2.51
N ARG A 17 10.64 10.95 -2.03
CA ARG A 17 11.96 10.71 -2.64
C ARG A 17 12.52 9.43 -2.05
N PHE A 18 12.86 8.49 -2.92
CA PHE A 18 13.55 7.26 -2.53
C PHE A 18 15.04 7.44 -2.80
N ALA A 19 15.86 7.32 -1.74
CA ALA A 19 17.32 7.35 -1.84
C ALA A 19 17.90 6.00 -2.34
N MET A 20 17.17 5.34 -3.26
CA MET A 20 17.51 4.02 -3.78
C MET A 20 17.27 4.01 -5.28
N ASP A 21 18.12 3.29 -6.01
CA ASP A 21 18.02 3.09 -7.46
C ASP A 21 18.22 1.61 -7.84
N GLY A 22 18.04 1.30 -9.12
CA GLY A 22 18.35 0.00 -9.68
C GLY A 22 17.67 -1.18 -8.97
N ALA A 23 18.43 -2.25 -8.80
CA ALA A 23 17.94 -3.51 -8.21
C ALA A 23 17.50 -3.37 -6.75
N LEU A 24 18.12 -2.46 -5.99
CA LEU A 24 17.76 -2.21 -4.59
C LEU A 24 16.36 -1.59 -4.49
N ALA A 25 16.04 -0.62 -5.35
CA ALA A 25 14.72 -0.01 -5.41
C ALA A 25 13.64 -1.06 -5.79
N LEU A 26 13.93 -1.92 -6.77
CA LEU A 26 13.02 -3.01 -7.15
C LEU A 26 12.78 -3.96 -5.98
N PHE A 27 13.83 -4.44 -5.33
CA PHE A 27 13.68 -5.34 -4.17
C PHE A 27 12.89 -4.68 -3.04
N ALA A 28 13.25 -3.45 -2.68
CA ALA A 28 12.61 -2.73 -1.58
C ALA A 28 11.12 -2.47 -1.84
N LEU A 29 10.76 -2.02 -3.03
CA LEU A 29 9.39 -1.59 -3.35
C LEU A 29 8.48 -2.74 -3.80
N VAL A 30 9.02 -3.79 -4.43
CA VAL A 30 8.21 -4.90 -4.99
C VAL A 30 8.19 -6.12 -4.07
N VAL A 31 9.20 -6.30 -3.22
CA VAL A 31 9.29 -7.48 -2.34
C VAL A 31 9.17 -7.08 -0.88
N PHE A 32 10.10 -6.28 -0.38
CA PHE A 32 10.20 -5.98 1.04
C PHE A 32 9.00 -5.18 1.56
N ALA A 33 8.69 -4.03 0.94
CA ALA A 33 7.60 -3.17 1.39
C ALA A 33 6.24 -3.87 1.33
N PRO A 34 5.82 -4.53 0.23
CA PRO A 34 4.55 -5.26 0.19
C PRO A 34 4.41 -6.33 1.26
N ILE A 35 5.47 -7.07 1.56
CA ILE A 35 5.45 -8.08 2.62
C ILE A 35 5.33 -7.42 4.00
N ALA A 36 6.21 -6.47 4.32
CA ALA A 36 6.24 -5.80 5.62
C ALA A 36 4.93 -5.05 5.89
N GLU A 37 4.46 -4.27 4.93
CA GLU A 37 3.23 -3.49 5.06
C GLU A 37 1.99 -4.38 5.15
N THR A 38 1.93 -5.47 4.39
CA THR A 38 0.82 -6.42 4.49
C THR A 38 0.82 -7.15 5.85
N LEU A 39 1.98 -7.49 6.40
CA LEU A 39 2.07 -8.07 7.73
C LEU A 39 1.57 -7.10 8.82
N ILE A 40 1.97 -5.84 8.75
CA ILE A 40 1.50 -4.81 9.69
C ILE A 40 -0.01 -4.59 9.51
N MET A 41 -0.47 -4.36 8.28
CA MET A 41 -1.88 -4.15 7.94
C MET A 41 -2.76 -5.32 8.41
N GLY A 42 -2.36 -6.54 8.10
CA GLY A 42 -3.09 -7.74 8.48
C GLY A 42 -3.16 -7.93 10.00
N SER A 43 -2.08 -7.63 10.71
CA SER A 43 -2.05 -7.69 12.18
C SER A 43 -3.00 -6.66 12.79
N VAL A 44 -3.01 -5.43 12.28
CA VAL A 44 -3.93 -4.38 12.69
C VAL A 44 -5.38 -4.78 12.38
N LEU A 45 -5.65 -5.31 11.19
CA LEU A 45 -6.98 -5.79 10.80
C LEU A 45 -7.47 -6.93 11.70
N LEU A 46 -6.61 -7.86 12.12
CA LEU A 46 -6.99 -8.92 13.06
C LEU A 46 -7.44 -8.37 14.42
N ILE A 47 -6.84 -7.26 14.86
CA ILE A 47 -7.27 -6.57 16.09
C ILE A 47 -8.59 -5.83 15.85
N LEU A 48 -8.66 -5.02 14.80
CA LEU A 48 -9.85 -4.23 14.48
C LEU A 48 -11.10 -5.09 14.28
N LEU A 49 -10.97 -6.25 13.63
CA LEU A 49 -12.06 -7.19 13.40
C LEU A 49 -12.62 -7.83 14.69
N ARG A 50 -11.93 -7.70 15.83
CA ARG A 50 -12.45 -8.08 17.15
C ARG A 50 -13.25 -6.97 17.82
N LEU A 51 -13.07 -5.74 17.38
CA LEU A 51 -13.63 -4.53 18.00
C LEU A 51 -14.78 -3.95 17.19
N VAL A 52 -14.71 -4.06 15.87
CA VAL A 52 -15.67 -3.45 14.94
C VAL A 52 -16.00 -4.39 13.78
N GLY A 53 -17.08 -4.09 13.05
CA GLY A 53 -17.48 -4.87 11.87
C GLY A 53 -16.46 -4.77 10.70
N PRO A 54 -16.53 -5.72 9.74
CA PRO A 54 -15.53 -5.82 8.66
C PRO A 54 -15.37 -4.54 7.84
N THR A 55 -16.45 -3.89 7.48
CA THR A 55 -16.42 -2.63 6.71
C THR A 55 -15.71 -1.52 7.48
N ALA A 56 -16.04 -1.34 8.77
CA ALA A 56 -15.40 -0.34 9.60
C ALA A 56 -13.91 -0.64 9.81
N ALA A 57 -13.54 -1.91 9.98
CA ALA A 57 -12.14 -2.33 10.10
C ALA A 57 -11.33 -2.01 8.82
N VAL A 58 -11.89 -2.30 7.64
CA VAL A 58 -11.26 -2.00 6.33
C VAL A 58 -11.07 -0.50 6.17
N VAL A 59 -12.10 0.30 6.42
CA VAL A 59 -12.03 1.77 6.29
C VAL A 59 -11.02 2.36 7.28
N ALA A 60 -11.05 1.94 8.54
CA ALA A 60 -10.12 2.42 9.56
C ALA A 60 -8.66 2.06 9.25
N SER A 61 -8.40 0.82 8.80
CA SER A 61 -7.08 0.38 8.38
C SER A 61 -6.56 1.24 7.22
N SER A 62 -7.38 1.44 6.18
CA SER A 62 -6.99 2.23 5.00
C SER A 62 -6.75 3.69 5.34
N ALA A 63 -7.57 4.27 6.24
CA ALA A 63 -7.36 5.63 6.73
C ALA A 63 -6.05 5.77 7.51
N ALA A 64 -5.72 4.82 8.36
CA ALA A 64 -4.46 4.82 9.12
C ALA A 64 -3.25 4.79 8.18
N TRP A 65 -3.29 3.98 7.12
CA TRP A 65 -2.25 3.93 6.10
C TRP A 65 -2.14 5.23 5.29
N ALA A 66 -3.29 5.84 4.92
CA ALA A 66 -3.31 7.14 4.25
C ALA A 66 -2.65 8.22 5.13
N VAL A 67 -2.97 8.26 6.42
CA VAL A 67 -2.33 9.19 7.36
C VAL A 67 -0.83 8.91 7.48
N ALA A 68 -0.42 7.67 7.67
CA ALA A 68 1.00 7.30 7.79
C ALA A 68 1.82 7.74 6.56
N HIS A 69 1.29 7.55 5.36
CA HIS A 69 1.96 7.98 4.12
C HIS A 69 1.97 9.51 3.94
N SER A 70 0.93 10.19 4.43
CA SER A 70 0.89 11.67 4.40
C SER A 70 1.91 12.30 5.34
N LEU A 71 2.39 11.59 6.37
CA LEU A 71 3.50 12.05 7.22
C LEU A 71 4.83 12.07 6.46
N ALA A 72 5.02 11.18 5.48
CA ALA A 72 6.22 11.15 4.64
C ALA A 72 6.16 12.17 3.49
N ALA A 73 4.98 12.34 2.88
CA ALA A 73 4.75 13.32 1.82
C ALA A 73 3.30 13.83 1.91
N PRO A 74 3.08 15.14 2.09
CA PRO A 74 1.75 15.73 2.15
C PRO A 74 0.91 15.31 0.93
N LEU A 75 -0.37 15.02 1.16
CA LEU A 75 -1.34 14.55 0.15
C LEU A 75 -1.08 13.16 -0.44
N TRP A 76 0.08 12.52 -0.17
CA TRP A 76 0.37 11.16 -0.64
C TRP A 76 -0.66 10.14 -0.13
N GLY A 77 -1.19 10.34 1.07
CA GLY A 77 -2.26 9.53 1.63
C GLY A 77 -3.52 9.46 0.77
N LEU A 78 -3.85 10.50 0.00
CA LEU A 78 -4.99 10.49 -0.92
C LEU A 78 -4.79 9.47 -2.08
N ILE A 79 -3.55 9.27 -2.49
CA ILE A 79 -3.17 8.27 -3.50
C ILE A 79 -3.18 6.88 -2.89
N ILE A 80 -2.63 6.75 -1.68
CA ILE A 80 -2.44 5.47 -0.98
C ILE A 80 -3.75 4.92 -0.40
N TRP A 81 -4.71 5.77 -0.09
CA TRP A 81 -6.03 5.36 0.42
C TRP A 81 -6.65 4.21 -0.38
N TRP A 82 -6.72 4.35 -1.71
CA TRP A 82 -7.39 3.40 -2.58
C TRP A 82 -6.71 2.03 -2.66
N PRO A 83 -5.39 1.93 -2.89
CA PRO A 83 -4.71 0.65 -2.82
C PRO A 83 -4.91 -0.06 -1.48
N PHE A 84 -4.76 0.65 -0.36
CA PHE A 84 -4.94 0.03 0.96
C PHE A 84 -6.39 -0.35 1.27
N LEU A 85 -7.37 0.32 0.70
CA LEU A 85 -8.77 -0.12 0.77
C LEU A 85 -8.95 -1.48 0.08
N ILE A 86 -8.32 -1.66 -1.08
CA ILE A 86 -8.33 -2.92 -1.83
C ILE A 86 -7.59 -4.01 -1.05
N PHE A 87 -6.37 -3.75 -0.58
CA PHE A 87 -5.56 -4.73 0.15
C PHE A 87 -6.23 -5.17 1.45
N SER A 88 -6.80 -4.24 2.22
CA SER A 88 -7.56 -4.53 3.43
C SER A 88 -8.82 -5.35 3.14
N THR A 89 -9.52 -5.05 2.05
CA THR A 89 -10.69 -5.83 1.61
C THR A 89 -10.29 -7.25 1.23
N LEU A 90 -9.21 -7.41 0.45
CA LEU A 90 -8.68 -8.72 0.09
C LEU A 90 -8.30 -9.54 1.32
N PHE A 91 -7.64 -8.92 2.31
CA PHE A 91 -7.32 -9.58 3.57
C PHE A 91 -8.57 -10.15 4.26
N VAL A 92 -9.60 -9.33 4.41
CA VAL A 92 -10.85 -9.73 5.08
C VAL A 92 -11.54 -10.85 4.32
N VAL A 93 -11.62 -10.76 2.99
CA VAL A 93 -12.25 -11.79 2.14
C VAL A 93 -11.49 -13.12 2.21
N TRP A 94 -10.17 -13.09 2.03
CA TRP A 94 -9.35 -14.30 1.98
C TRP A 94 -9.12 -14.94 3.35
N ARG A 95 -9.29 -14.18 4.44
CA ARG A 95 -9.28 -14.72 5.80
C ARG A 95 -10.35 -15.80 6.01
N GLY A 96 -11.47 -15.74 5.29
CA GLY A 96 -12.49 -16.78 5.31
C GLY A 96 -12.02 -18.12 4.73
N ARG A 97 -10.94 -18.15 3.95
CA ARG A 97 -10.33 -19.38 3.41
C ARG A 97 -9.18 -19.89 4.28
N SER A 98 -8.21 -19.04 4.55
CA SER A 98 -7.10 -19.34 5.48
C SER A 98 -6.36 -18.06 5.87
N LEU A 99 -5.67 -18.08 7.00
CA LEU A 99 -4.83 -16.97 7.43
C LEU A 99 -3.64 -16.76 6.47
N ALA A 100 -3.06 -17.84 5.96
CA ALA A 100 -1.97 -17.77 4.97
C ALA A 100 -2.43 -17.07 3.68
N ALA A 101 -3.63 -17.39 3.16
CA ALA A 101 -4.19 -16.74 1.99
C ALA A 101 -4.52 -15.26 2.25
N ALA A 102 -4.98 -14.93 3.46
CA ALA A 102 -5.27 -13.54 3.86
C ALA A 102 -4.03 -12.65 3.80
N PHE A 103 -2.85 -13.17 4.10
CA PHE A 103 -1.60 -12.42 3.96
C PHE A 103 -1.01 -12.51 2.54
N ALA A 104 -0.98 -13.70 1.94
CA ALA A 104 -0.32 -13.91 0.66
C ALA A 104 -0.99 -13.16 -0.51
N VAL A 105 -2.33 -13.16 -0.57
CA VAL A 105 -3.05 -12.54 -1.69
C VAL A 105 -2.88 -11.02 -1.72
N PRO A 106 -3.16 -10.26 -0.63
CA PRO A 106 -2.93 -8.82 -0.69
C PRO A 106 -1.44 -8.47 -0.85
N ALA A 107 -0.49 -9.23 -0.30
CA ALA A 107 0.93 -9.01 -0.53
C ALA A 107 1.31 -9.14 -2.01
N ALA A 108 0.80 -10.17 -2.70
CA ALA A 108 1.03 -10.35 -4.12
C ALA A 108 0.41 -9.22 -4.96
N VAL A 109 -0.83 -8.82 -4.66
CA VAL A 109 -1.50 -7.71 -5.35
C VAL A 109 -0.79 -6.38 -5.08
N HIS A 110 -0.30 -6.17 -3.86
CA HIS A 110 0.49 -5.01 -3.49
C HIS A 110 1.82 -4.97 -4.28
N ALA A 111 2.54 -6.08 -4.35
CA ALA A 111 3.76 -6.19 -5.14
C ALA A 111 3.53 -5.85 -6.63
N LEU A 112 2.44 -6.37 -7.22
CA LEU A 112 2.05 -6.04 -8.59
C LEU A 112 1.68 -4.56 -8.76
N HIS A 113 1.00 -3.98 -7.77
CA HIS A 113 0.67 -2.56 -7.78
C HIS A 113 1.93 -1.68 -7.79
N ASN A 114 2.95 -2.07 -7.01
CA ASN A 114 4.20 -1.32 -6.89
C ASN A 114 5.17 -1.55 -8.06
N LEU A 115 4.94 -2.56 -8.89
CA LEU A 115 5.89 -2.94 -9.95
C LEU A 115 6.15 -1.80 -10.95
N ALA A 116 5.10 -1.15 -11.45
CA ALA A 116 5.26 -0.07 -12.43
C ALA A 116 6.02 1.14 -11.88
N PRO A 117 5.65 1.72 -10.71
CA PRO A 117 6.44 2.82 -10.14
C PRO A 117 7.86 2.39 -9.74
N ALA A 118 8.05 1.16 -9.26
CA ALA A 118 9.39 0.66 -8.92
C ALA A 118 10.30 0.54 -10.15
N LEU A 119 9.78 0.07 -11.28
CA LEU A 119 10.52 0.05 -12.55
C LEU A 119 10.89 1.45 -13.02
N ALA A 120 9.97 2.42 -12.88
CA ALA A 120 10.26 3.81 -13.25
C ALA A 120 11.38 4.40 -12.39
N ILE A 121 11.38 4.15 -11.07
CA ILE A 121 12.44 4.59 -10.16
C ILE A 121 13.77 3.89 -10.47
N ALA A 122 13.75 2.57 -10.68
CA ALA A 122 14.94 1.77 -10.94
C ALA A 122 15.63 2.12 -12.26
N SER A 123 14.88 2.62 -13.24
CA SER A 123 15.40 3.04 -14.55
C SER A 123 15.80 4.52 -14.61
N SER A 124 15.53 5.29 -13.56
CA SER A 124 15.94 6.70 -13.50
C SER A 124 17.45 6.80 -13.35
N PRO A 125 18.14 7.65 -14.13
CA PRO A 125 19.57 7.88 -13.95
C PRO A 125 19.83 8.38 -12.52
N SER A 126 20.77 7.75 -11.84
CA SER A 126 21.30 8.27 -10.56
C SER A 126 21.95 9.63 -10.84
N GLY A 127 21.30 10.70 -10.38
CA GLY A 127 21.84 12.06 -10.50
C GLY A 127 23.04 12.30 -9.58
#